data_25920c9d8ed938be0ddb9da44a2181c4
#
_entry.id   25920c9d8ed938be0ddb9da44a2181c4
#
_cell.length_a   1.000
_cell.length_b   1.000
_cell.length_c   1.000
_cell.angle_alpha   90.00
_cell.angle_beta   90.00
_cell.angle_gamma   90.00
#
_symmetry.space_group_name_H-M   'P 1'
#
loop_
_entity.id
_entity.type
_entity.pdbx_description
1 polymer ?
#
loop_
_entity_poly.entity_id
_entity_poly.type
_entity_poly.pdbx_seq_one_letter_code
_entity_poly.pdbx_strand_id
1 'polypeptide(L)'
;MDIYDPLKIHQQIKIDIKNNNYIQAIENYKKIIDLNPVNVTVYLKELGEIYEKLNMYLDAIPCFVKILKTETNVSITGPLLNQIGICYFNTKSYKLAIHYFNKVINIKEIPDVYNNIGLSYIALKNYNEAESTFLKSYNINKNIFSCSSLGQVYYYKKNYNKSIKFYSKIKADVKQLYNMSMPYLGKKDFKKGFELYENRLQINNINPQTNIVDRLEVPLPYWNGKDSCNKLLIIYEQGLGDNIQYYRFIIELSEKYPNMKIFYFCKKEISNIFNTYNNITIIKEVVIYIFDFKVYIMSLPKLLNLSTISPNQINYIKTNNDKLIYWKDKMSQVKKFKVGFVYNGLLSSFIEKNIPLNEYKILSDLNIDLICIHRKNEIETDLNTINFKEKIISYDIDLDTPFEDTICLLQNIDLLITVDTYIAHLAGVLNVKTWLLLGKTDWRWSDDVDKTYWYNSIELIRTVENEEFKDLLIKVKDKLVNLV
;
A
#
# COMPACT_ATOMS: atom_id res chain seq x y z
N MET A 1 -4.24 26.14 -52.67
CA MET A 1 -5.06 26.45 -51.46
C MET A 1 -4.25 26.05 -50.25
N ASP A 2 -3.89 27.05 -49.44
CA ASP A 2 -2.88 26.90 -48.35
C ASP A 2 -3.28 25.85 -47.33
N ILE A 3 -2.75 24.65 -47.51
CA ILE A 3 -2.86 23.54 -46.58
C ILE A 3 -2.07 23.83 -45.26
N TYR A 4 -1.32 24.94 -45.23
CA TYR A 4 -0.40 25.33 -44.14
C TYR A 4 -0.81 26.60 -43.40
N ASP A 5 -2.09 26.99 -43.40
CA ASP A 5 -2.59 28.11 -42.62
C ASP A 5 -2.73 27.71 -41.12
N PRO A 6 -1.92 28.27 -40.23
CA PRO A 6 -1.96 27.95 -38.80
C PRO A 6 -3.35 28.16 -38.18
N LEU A 7 -4.12 29.14 -38.63
CA LEU A 7 -5.46 29.39 -38.07
C LEU A 7 -6.46 28.29 -38.44
N LYS A 8 -6.39 27.77 -39.65
CA LYS A 8 -7.27 26.67 -40.11
C LYS A 8 -6.91 25.37 -39.39
N ILE A 9 -5.61 25.09 -39.25
CA ILE A 9 -5.14 23.93 -38.50
C ILE A 9 -5.59 24.03 -37.03
N HIS A 10 -5.49 25.21 -36.42
CA HIS A 10 -5.93 25.40 -35.01
C HIS A 10 -7.45 25.24 -34.86
N GLN A 11 -8.25 25.66 -35.84
CA GLN A 11 -9.70 25.38 -35.84
C GLN A 11 -9.98 23.89 -35.92
N GLN A 12 -9.24 23.14 -36.74
CA GLN A 12 -9.38 21.69 -36.83
C GLN A 12 -8.98 21.01 -35.49
N ILE A 13 -7.92 21.45 -34.82
CA ILE A 13 -7.50 20.96 -33.51
C ILE A 13 -8.64 21.10 -32.49
N LYS A 14 -9.35 22.22 -32.45
CA LYS A 14 -10.50 22.43 -31.56
C LYS A 14 -11.62 21.43 -31.80
N ILE A 15 -11.85 21.08 -33.07
CA ILE A 15 -12.82 20.03 -33.43
C ILE A 15 -12.34 18.67 -33.00
N ASP A 16 -11.07 18.36 -33.23
CA ASP A 16 -10.46 17.07 -32.81
C ASP A 16 -10.53 16.88 -31.29
N ILE A 17 -10.23 17.92 -30.51
CA ILE A 17 -10.33 17.91 -29.05
C ILE A 17 -11.78 17.69 -28.58
N LYS A 18 -12.74 18.39 -29.22
CA LYS A 18 -14.18 18.23 -28.92
C LYS A 18 -14.66 16.79 -29.14
N ASN A 19 -14.09 16.15 -30.15
CA ASN A 19 -14.40 14.77 -30.53
C ASN A 19 -13.53 13.73 -29.74
N ASN A 20 -12.74 14.15 -28.74
CA ASN A 20 -11.77 13.33 -28.01
C ASN A 20 -10.69 12.69 -28.90
N ASN A 21 -10.44 13.22 -30.08
CA ASN A 21 -9.42 12.74 -31.01
C ASN A 21 -8.05 13.40 -30.69
N TYR A 22 -7.52 13.12 -29.51
CA TYR A 22 -6.31 13.79 -29.02
C TYR A 22 -5.04 13.45 -29.80
N ILE A 23 -4.95 12.27 -30.40
CA ILE A 23 -3.79 11.89 -31.24
C ILE A 23 -3.68 12.84 -32.43
N GLN A 24 -4.78 13.06 -33.16
CA GLN A 24 -4.81 13.97 -34.32
C GLN A 24 -4.57 15.43 -33.90
N ALA A 25 -5.11 15.83 -32.73
CA ALA A 25 -4.87 17.17 -32.20
C ALA A 25 -3.36 17.38 -31.89
N ILE A 26 -2.67 16.42 -31.28
CA ILE A 26 -1.23 16.47 -31.01
C ILE A 26 -0.42 16.59 -32.32
N GLU A 27 -0.74 15.77 -33.32
CA GLU A 27 -0.05 15.85 -34.64
C GLU A 27 -0.24 17.22 -35.30
N ASN A 28 -1.44 17.75 -35.26
CA ASN A 28 -1.74 19.06 -35.82
C ASN A 28 -1.06 20.18 -35.02
N TYR A 29 -0.97 20.12 -33.70
CA TYR A 29 -0.17 21.07 -32.90
C TYR A 29 1.31 21.02 -33.28
N LYS A 30 1.91 19.83 -33.44
CA LYS A 30 3.30 19.68 -33.87
C LYS A 30 3.51 20.39 -35.25
N LYS A 31 2.60 20.16 -36.18
CA LYS A 31 2.66 20.83 -37.52
C LYS A 31 2.61 22.36 -37.40
N ILE A 32 1.70 22.91 -36.58
CA ILE A 32 1.63 24.38 -36.38
C ILE A 32 2.92 24.91 -35.75
N ILE A 33 3.44 24.23 -34.73
CA ILE A 33 4.63 24.65 -34.02
C ILE A 33 5.86 24.64 -34.93
N ASP A 34 5.96 23.67 -35.85
CA ASP A 34 7.06 23.58 -36.82
C ASP A 34 7.00 24.73 -37.86
N LEU A 35 5.81 25.27 -38.14
CA LEU A 35 5.68 26.47 -38.94
C LEU A 35 6.18 27.76 -38.24
N ASN A 36 6.52 27.67 -36.96
CA ASN A 36 7.02 28.75 -36.10
C ASN A 36 6.20 30.07 -36.22
N PRO A 37 4.88 30.01 -35.99
CA PRO A 37 4.02 31.20 -36.10
C PRO A 37 4.30 32.16 -34.94
N VAL A 38 3.86 33.42 -35.10
CA VAL A 38 4.02 34.48 -34.07
C VAL A 38 3.47 34.05 -32.72
N ASN A 39 2.42 33.23 -32.69
CA ASN A 39 1.75 32.75 -31.50
C ASN A 39 2.22 31.33 -31.04
N VAL A 40 3.44 30.91 -31.37
CA VAL A 40 3.96 29.57 -31.09
C VAL A 40 3.86 29.21 -29.60
N THR A 41 4.01 30.19 -28.71
CA THR A 41 3.90 30.00 -27.25
C THR A 41 2.48 29.56 -26.82
N VAL A 42 1.45 30.04 -27.49
CA VAL A 42 0.05 29.62 -27.25
C VAL A 42 -0.10 28.14 -27.59
N TYR A 43 0.33 27.77 -28.79
CA TYR A 43 0.22 26.37 -29.25
C TYR A 43 1.06 25.39 -28.43
N LEU A 44 2.25 25.81 -28.00
CA LEU A 44 3.06 25.01 -27.06
C LEU A 44 2.36 24.80 -25.72
N LYS A 45 1.70 25.86 -25.21
CA LYS A 45 0.97 25.75 -23.94
C LYS A 45 -0.21 24.79 -24.07
N GLU A 46 -1.05 24.96 -25.11
CA GLU A 46 -2.21 24.10 -25.35
C GLU A 46 -1.81 22.64 -25.62
N LEU A 47 -0.71 22.40 -26.33
CA LEU A 47 -0.14 21.06 -26.51
C LEU A 47 0.34 20.45 -25.18
N GLY A 48 1.03 21.22 -24.36
CA GLY A 48 1.46 20.78 -23.03
C GLY A 48 0.29 20.39 -22.13
N GLU A 49 -0.80 21.19 -22.15
CA GLU A 49 -2.04 20.91 -21.39
C GLU A 49 -2.75 19.64 -21.88
N ILE A 50 -2.70 19.35 -23.20
CA ILE A 50 -3.22 18.07 -23.74
C ILE A 50 -2.37 16.90 -23.26
N TYR A 51 -1.05 17.02 -23.30
CA TYR A 51 -0.16 15.98 -22.77
C TYR A 51 -0.41 15.71 -21.27
N GLU A 52 -0.59 16.76 -20.45
CA GLU A 52 -0.98 16.60 -19.04
C GLU A 52 -2.30 15.86 -18.90
N LYS A 53 -3.32 16.24 -19.68
CA LYS A 53 -4.64 15.59 -19.67
C LYS A 53 -4.56 14.10 -20.00
N LEU A 54 -3.62 13.71 -20.86
CA LEU A 54 -3.36 12.33 -21.26
C LEU A 54 -2.37 11.61 -20.32
N ASN A 55 -1.92 12.24 -19.24
CA ASN A 55 -0.88 11.77 -18.33
C ASN A 55 0.50 11.55 -19.02
N MET A 56 0.73 12.19 -20.16
CA MET A 56 1.99 12.18 -20.91
C MET A 56 2.92 13.29 -20.38
N TYR A 57 3.25 13.24 -19.08
CA TYR A 57 3.93 14.33 -18.40
C TYR A 57 5.35 14.60 -18.92
N LEU A 58 6.06 13.56 -19.39
CA LEU A 58 7.39 13.73 -19.98
C LEU A 58 7.37 14.51 -21.29
N ASP A 59 6.28 14.40 -22.05
CA ASP A 59 6.09 15.14 -23.30
C ASP A 59 5.58 16.58 -23.06
N ALA A 60 4.87 16.82 -21.95
CA ALA A 60 4.41 18.15 -21.57
C ALA A 60 5.56 19.08 -21.16
N ILE A 61 6.56 18.55 -20.41
CA ILE A 61 7.68 19.34 -19.86
C ILE A 61 8.43 20.13 -20.96
N PRO A 62 8.86 19.53 -22.10
CA PRO A 62 9.53 20.29 -23.17
C PRO A 62 8.71 21.45 -23.74
N CYS A 63 7.38 21.29 -23.81
CA CYS A 63 6.50 22.36 -24.30
C CYS A 63 6.56 23.57 -23.38
N PHE A 64 6.41 23.37 -22.06
CA PHE A 64 6.43 24.45 -21.09
C PHE A 64 7.84 25.07 -20.94
N VAL A 65 8.90 24.23 -20.95
CA VAL A 65 10.29 24.72 -20.90
C VAL A 65 10.64 25.59 -22.10
N LYS A 66 10.13 25.26 -23.31
CA LYS A 66 10.36 26.07 -24.51
C LYS A 66 9.73 27.47 -24.39
N ILE A 67 8.55 27.56 -23.77
CA ILE A 67 7.90 28.85 -23.49
C ILE A 67 8.77 29.68 -22.51
N LEU A 68 9.24 29.05 -21.40
CA LEU A 68 10.04 29.74 -20.38
C LEU A 68 11.35 30.34 -20.90
N LYS A 69 11.89 29.85 -22.04
CA LYS A 69 13.11 30.41 -22.64
C LYS A 69 12.91 31.79 -23.25
N THR A 70 11.69 32.12 -23.67
CA THR A 70 11.37 33.37 -24.36
C THR A 70 10.45 34.28 -23.55
N GLU A 71 9.75 33.72 -22.56
CA GLU A 71 8.77 34.46 -21.76
C GLU A 71 9.43 35.02 -20.48
N THR A 72 9.27 36.31 -20.26
CA THR A 72 9.82 37.03 -19.10
C THR A 72 8.72 37.52 -18.15
N ASN A 73 7.47 37.51 -18.59
CA ASN A 73 6.37 37.99 -17.79
C ASN A 73 6.09 37.04 -16.63
N VAL A 74 6.23 37.52 -15.40
CA VAL A 74 6.05 36.77 -14.16
C VAL A 74 4.66 36.18 -14.02
N SER A 75 3.63 36.85 -14.53
CA SER A 75 2.24 36.36 -14.50
C SER A 75 2.03 35.13 -15.39
N ILE A 76 2.90 34.87 -16.35
CA ILE A 76 2.90 33.70 -17.23
C ILE A 76 3.91 32.66 -16.77
N THR A 77 5.11 33.08 -16.38
CA THR A 77 6.18 32.16 -15.98
C THR A 77 5.88 31.43 -14.68
N GLY A 78 5.21 32.09 -13.70
CA GLY A 78 4.82 31.46 -12.43
C GLY A 78 3.94 30.24 -12.61
N PRO A 79 2.79 30.35 -13.29
CA PRO A 79 1.94 29.19 -13.63
C PRO A 79 2.67 28.08 -14.39
N LEU A 80 3.51 28.43 -15.39
CA LEU A 80 4.28 27.44 -16.15
C LEU A 80 5.28 26.67 -15.29
N LEU A 81 6.00 27.35 -14.40
CA LEU A 81 6.90 26.72 -13.45
C LEU A 81 6.15 25.73 -12.53
N ASN A 82 4.94 26.10 -12.12
CA ASN A 82 4.09 25.21 -11.32
C ASN A 82 3.65 23.97 -12.12
N GLN A 83 3.24 24.14 -13.38
CA GLN A 83 2.87 23.01 -14.26
C GLN A 83 4.05 22.05 -14.47
N ILE A 84 5.25 22.58 -14.74
CA ILE A 84 6.47 21.76 -14.87
C ILE A 84 6.72 21.01 -13.54
N GLY A 85 6.57 21.68 -12.40
CA GLY A 85 6.69 21.05 -11.09
C GLY A 85 5.69 19.89 -10.91
N ILE A 86 4.43 20.08 -11.31
CA ILE A 86 3.40 19.04 -11.29
C ILE A 86 3.76 17.87 -12.22
N CYS A 87 4.25 18.14 -13.42
CA CYS A 87 4.70 17.09 -14.34
C CYS A 87 5.84 16.26 -13.72
N TYR A 88 6.85 16.90 -13.13
CA TYR A 88 7.92 16.18 -12.44
C TYR A 88 7.43 15.42 -11.21
N PHE A 89 6.45 15.93 -10.49
CA PHE A 89 5.84 15.21 -9.36
C PHE A 89 5.16 13.92 -9.84
N ASN A 90 4.37 13.99 -10.91
CA ASN A 90 3.66 12.84 -11.46
C ASN A 90 4.60 11.80 -12.10
N THR A 91 5.76 12.23 -12.62
CA THR A 91 6.84 11.32 -13.07
C THR A 91 7.72 10.80 -11.94
N LYS A 92 7.35 11.05 -10.66
CA LYS A 92 8.09 10.67 -9.45
C LYS A 92 9.48 11.30 -9.33
N SER A 93 9.78 12.32 -10.14
CA SER A 93 11.02 13.10 -10.09
C SER A 93 10.94 14.19 -9.03
N TYR A 94 10.69 13.80 -7.78
CA TYR A 94 10.31 14.70 -6.69
C TYR A 94 11.32 15.80 -6.39
N LYS A 95 12.64 15.54 -6.53
CA LYS A 95 13.69 16.57 -6.35
C LYS A 95 13.57 17.69 -7.39
N LEU A 96 13.28 17.33 -8.66
CA LEU A 96 13.04 18.31 -9.72
C LEU A 96 11.72 19.06 -9.50
N ALA A 97 10.67 18.36 -9.08
CA ALA A 97 9.41 19.00 -8.71
C ALA A 97 9.63 20.09 -7.65
N ILE A 98 10.32 19.79 -6.56
CA ILE A 98 10.66 20.74 -5.51
C ILE A 98 11.46 21.92 -6.06
N HIS A 99 12.42 21.67 -6.95
CA HIS A 99 13.21 22.75 -7.57
C HIS A 99 12.32 23.73 -8.34
N TYR A 100 11.38 23.23 -9.15
CA TYR A 100 10.48 24.10 -9.91
C TYR A 100 9.44 24.81 -9.04
N PHE A 101 8.86 24.13 -8.06
CA PHE A 101 7.96 24.74 -7.08
C PHE A 101 8.66 25.85 -6.26
N ASN A 102 9.94 25.68 -5.89
CA ASN A 102 10.70 26.70 -5.20
C ASN A 102 10.89 27.96 -6.08
N LYS A 103 11.04 27.80 -7.39
CA LYS A 103 11.05 28.97 -8.30
C LYS A 103 9.72 29.75 -8.26
N VAL A 104 8.59 29.04 -8.11
CA VAL A 104 7.27 29.69 -7.98
C VAL A 104 7.18 30.48 -6.69
N ILE A 105 7.53 29.87 -5.53
CA ILE A 105 7.42 30.56 -4.23
C ILE A 105 8.39 31.74 -4.09
N ASN A 106 9.51 31.74 -4.82
CA ASN A 106 10.41 32.90 -4.90
C ASN A 106 9.77 34.10 -5.63
N ILE A 107 8.78 33.85 -6.48
CA ILE A 107 7.98 34.88 -7.15
C ILE A 107 6.84 35.32 -6.22
N LYS A 108 6.12 34.37 -5.67
CA LYS A 108 4.95 34.60 -4.82
C LYS A 108 4.74 33.41 -3.89
N GLU A 109 4.56 33.66 -2.61
CA GLU A 109 4.16 32.63 -1.65
C GLU A 109 2.71 32.20 -1.89
N ILE A 110 2.53 30.95 -2.31
CA ILE A 110 1.23 30.36 -2.64
C ILE A 110 1.04 29.10 -1.79
N PRO A 111 -0.01 29.01 -0.94
CA PRO A 111 -0.26 27.84 -0.09
C PRO A 111 -0.25 26.51 -0.83
N ASP A 112 -0.89 26.44 -2.01
CA ASP A 112 -0.98 25.22 -2.80
C ASP A 112 0.39 24.76 -3.33
N VAL A 113 1.28 25.68 -3.65
CA VAL A 113 2.64 25.35 -4.07
C VAL A 113 3.44 24.80 -2.90
N TYR A 114 3.31 25.38 -1.71
CA TYR A 114 3.88 24.79 -0.49
C TYR A 114 3.33 23.40 -0.22
N ASN A 115 2.03 23.17 -0.47
CA ASN A 115 1.43 21.84 -0.35
C ASN A 115 2.08 20.83 -1.32
N ASN A 116 2.31 21.21 -2.57
CA ASN A 116 2.97 20.35 -3.57
C ASN A 116 4.43 20.05 -3.19
N ILE A 117 5.16 21.02 -2.64
CA ILE A 117 6.52 20.81 -2.08
C ILE A 117 6.45 19.82 -0.92
N GLY A 118 5.52 20.01 0.02
CA GLY A 118 5.33 19.14 1.17
C GLY A 118 5.01 17.70 0.78
N LEU A 119 4.13 17.49 -0.21
CA LEU A 119 3.83 16.17 -0.78
C LEU A 119 5.06 15.53 -1.42
N SER A 120 5.88 16.32 -2.12
CA SER A 120 7.14 15.85 -2.71
C SER A 120 8.12 15.38 -1.63
N TYR A 121 8.20 16.10 -0.51
CA TYR A 121 9.02 15.69 0.64
C TYR A 121 8.47 14.45 1.33
N ILE A 122 7.13 14.28 1.45
CA ILE A 122 6.53 13.02 1.93
C ILE A 122 6.97 11.85 1.04
N ALA A 123 6.90 12.02 -0.28
CA ALA A 123 7.29 11.00 -1.23
C ALA A 123 8.78 10.63 -1.14
N LEU A 124 9.64 11.60 -0.77
CA LEU A 124 11.06 11.40 -0.47
C LEU A 124 11.31 10.90 0.98
N LYS A 125 10.27 10.72 1.78
CA LYS A 125 10.32 10.36 3.22
C LYS A 125 11.02 11.42 4.10
N ASN A 126 11.21 12.64 3.60
CA ASN A 126 11.80 13.77 4.33
C ASN A 126 10.71 14.47 5.16
N TYR A 127 10.30 13.83 6.26
CA TYR A 127 9.15 14.27 7.04
C TYR A 127 9.39 15.59 7.80
N ASN A 128 10.63 15.94 8.11
CA ASN A 128 10.98 17.22 8.76
C ASN A 128 10.75 18.40 7.81
N GLU A 129 11.23 18.30 6.58
CA GLU A 129 11.02 19.29 5.52
C GLU A 129 9.55 19.36 5.12
N ALA A 130 8.86 18.22 5.05
CA ALA A 130 7.42 18.18 4.81
C ALA A 130 6.64 18.94 5.91
N GLU A 131 6.96 18.70 7.19
CA GLU A 131 6.36 19.41 8.32
C GLU A 131 6.57 20.92 8.19
N SER A 132 7.81 21.37 8.01
CA SER A 132 8.13 22.80 7.91
C SER A 132 7.39 23.47 6.74
N THR A 133 7.29 22.77 5.61
CA THR A 133 6.65 23.27 4.39
C THR A 133 5.13 23.35 4.56
N PHE A 134 4.49 22.31 5.09
CA PHE A 134 3.05 22.36 5.36
C PHE A 134 2.68 23.36 6.45
N LEU A 135 3.56 23.63 7.43
CA LEU A 135 3.35 24.70 8.40
C LEU A 135 3.36 26.09 7.74
N LYS A 136 4.22 26.34 6.73
CA LYS A 136 4.18 27.58 5.94
C LYS A 136 2.83 27.71 5.23
N SER A 137 2.37 26.66 4.51
CA SER A 137 1.06 26.66 3.88
C SER A 137 -0.06 26.92 4.89
N TYR A 138 -0.04 26.24 6.04
CA TYR A 138 -1.03 26.40 7.12
C TYR A 138 -1.06 27.81 7.72
N ASN A 139 0.08 28.45 7.87
CA ASN A 139 0.16 29.81 8.43
C ASN A 139 -0.42 30.86 7.47
N ILE A 140 -0.28 30.66 6.15
CA ILE A 140 -0.88 31.55 5.14
C ILE A 140 -2.38 31.30 5.06
N ASN A 141 -2.81 30.02 5.01
CA ASN A 141 -4.22 29.64 4.90
C ASN A 141 -4.48 28.36 5.71
N LYS A 142 -5.24 28.51 6.80
CA LYS A 142 -5.64 27.37 7.68
C LYS A 142 -6.70 26.48 7.04
N ASN A 143 -6.40 25.94 5.85
CA ASN A 143 -7.36 25.11 5.10
C ASN A 143 -7.32 23.62 5.52
N ILE A 144 -8.33 22.88 5.04
CA ILE A 144 -8.48 21.44 5.30
C ILE A 144 -7.26 20.66 4.82
N PHE A 145 -6.71 21.01 3.66
CA PHE A 145 -5.61 20.28 3.04
C PHE A 145 -4.34 20.34 3.89
N SER A 146 -3.92 21.55 4.31
CA SER A 146 -2.72 21.72 5.15
C SER A 146 -2.87 21.04 6.52
N CYS A 147 -4.06 21.09 7.13
CA CYS A 147 -4.34 20.37 8.38
C CYS A 147 -4.24 18.85 8.19
N SER A 148 -4.86 18.32 7.14
CA SER A 148 -4.83 16.88 6.82
C SER A 148 -3.41 16.40 6.56
N SER A 149 -2.65 17.15 5.77
CA SER A 149 -1.25 16.84 5.44
C SER A 149 -0.34 16.88 6.67
N LEU A 150 -0.51 17.87 7.55
CA LEU A 150 0.20 17.91 8.84
C LEU A 150 -0.19 16.73 9.73
N GLY A 151 -1.48 16.36 9.77
CA GLY A 151 -1.94 15.16 10.45
C GLY A 151 -1.21 13.91 9.95
N GLN A 152 -1.09 13.75 8.65
CA GLN A 152 -0.38 12.63 8.00
C GLN A 152 1.12 12.64 8.30
N VAL A 153 1.79 13.80 8.19
CA VAL A 153 3.23 13.93 8.51
C VAL A 153 3.50 13.56 9.95
N TYR A 154 2.70 14.06 10.91
CA TYR A 154 2.87 13.71 12.31
C TYR A 154 2.59 12.23 12.59
N TYR A 155 1.70 11.58 11.84
CA TYR A 155 1.52 10.13 11.90
C TYR A 155 2.80 9.40 11.47
N TYR A 156 3.40 9.77 10.34
CA TYR A 156 4.66 9.17 9.89
C TYR A 156 5.84 9.42 10.85
N LYS A 157 5.84 10.57 11.51
CA LYS A 157 6.81 10.92 12.59
C LYS A 157 6.48 10.25 13.92
N LYS A 158 5.47 9.39 13.98
CA LYS A 158 4.96 8.70 15.19
C LYS A 158 4.53 9.67 16.31
N ASN A 159 4.30 10.94 15.99
CA ASN A 159 3.76 11.92 16.92
C ASN A 159 2.22 11.94 16.86
N TYR A 160 1.62 10.85 17.36
CA TYR A 160 0.19 10.61 17.23
C TYR A 160 -0.68 11.69 17.88
N ASN A 161 -0.24 12.27 18.99
CA ASN A 161 -1.00 13.33 19.64
C ASN A 161 -1.07 14.59 18.77
N LYS A 162 0.05 15.00 18.13
CA LYS A 162 0.01 16.11 17.17
C LYS A 162 -0.80 15.75 15.92
N SER A 163 -0.69 14.51 15.42
CA SER A 163 -1.47 14.03 14.30
C SER A 163 -2.98 14.18 14.56
N ILE A 164 -3.46 13.66 15.69
CA ILE A 164 -4.86 13.80 16.12
C ILE A 164 -5.26 15.26 16.25
N LYS A 165 -4.40 16.09 16.89
CA LYS A 165 -4.66 17.53 17.05
C LYS A 165 -4.88 18.24 15.72
N PHE A 166 -4.09 17.90 14.67
CA PHE A 166 -4.25 18.55 13.37
C PHE A 166 -5.48 18.04 12.62
N TYR A 167 -5.75 16.74 12.65
CA TYR A 167 -7.00 16.20 12.08
C TYR A 167 -8.26 16.78 12.77
N SER A 168 -8.21 17.06 14.08
CA SER A 168 -9.34 17.61 14.83
C SER A 168 -9.59 19.10 14.59
N LYS A 169 -8.67 19.82 13.90
CA LYS A 169 -8.86 21.27 13.60
C LYS A 169 -9.82 21.55 12.46
N ILE A 170 -10.19 20.55 11.71
CA ILE A 170 -11.07 20.66 10.55
C ILE A 170 -12.38 19.95 10.82
N LYS A 171 -13.47 20.45 10.18
CA LYS A 171 -14.74 19.72 10.19
C LYS A 171 -14.51 18.37 9.52
N ALA A 172 -14.63 17.33 10.32
CA ALA A 172 -14.32 15.98 9.87
C ALA A 172 -15.37 15.50 8.86
N ASP A 173 -14.93 15.27 7.63
CA ASP A 173 -15.63 14.41 6.68
C ASP A 173 -15.27 12.94 6.94
N VAL A 174 -15.93 12.05 6.22
CA VAL A 174 -15.73 10.59 6.34
C VAL A 174 -14.26 10.19 6.14
N LYS A 175 -13.57 10.81 5.16
CA LYS A 175 -12.16 10.53 4.87
C LYS A 175 -11.25 10.99 5.99
N GLN A 176 -11.53 12.15 6.57
CA GLN A 176 -10.76 12.66 7.70
C GLN A 176 -10.93 11.81 8.96
N LEU A 177 -12.16 11.37 9.26
CA LEU A 177 -12.42 10.45 10.37
C LEU A 177 -11.67 9.12 10.18
N TYR A 178 -11.67 8.57 8.95
CA TYR A 178 -10.90 7.39 8.63
C TYR A 178 -9.39 7.63 8.81
N ASN A 179 -8.84 8.72 8.27
CA ASN A 179 -7.43 9.04 8.44
C ASN A 179 -7.04 9.24 9.91
N MET A 180 -7.94 9.83 10.70
CA MET A 180 -7.73 10.02 12.14
C MET A 180 -7.74 8.69 12.92
N SER A 181 -8.31 7.61 12.37
CA SER A 181 -8.24 6.30 13.01
C SER A 181 -6.80 5.80 13.14
N MET A 182 -5.93 6.08 12.15
CA MET A 182 -4.56 5.59 12.09
C MET A 182 -3.71 6.00 13.30
N PRO A 183 -3.64 7.30 13.69
CA PRO A 183 -2.88 7.69 14.87
C PRO A 183 -3.51 7.20 16.20
N TYR A 184 -4.83 6.97 16.26
CA TYR A 184 -5.43 6.32 17.43
C TYR A 184 -5.00 4.84 17.53
N LEU A 185 -5.02 4.10 16.42
CA LEU A 185 -4.54 2.72 16.36
C LEU A 185 -3.03 2.65 16.66
N GLY A 186 -2.24 3.58 16.08
CA GLY A 186 -0.79 3.66 16.31
C GLY A 186 -0.41 3.87 17.77
N LYS A 187 -1.15 4.70 18.51
CA LYS A 187 -0.93 4.88 19.95
C LYS A 187 -1.60 3.82 20.83
N LYS A 188 -2.15 2.75 20.22
CA LYS A 188 -2.82 1.62 20.88
C LYS A 188 -4.15 1.99 21.57
N ASP A 189 -4.77 3.12 21.22
CA ASP A 189 -6.15 3.44 21.61
C ASP A 189 -7.11 2.71 20.64
N PHE A 190 -7.15 1.37 20.77
CA PHE A 190 -7.86 0.51 19.84
C PHE A 190 -9.36 0.77 19.82
N LYS A 191 -9.95 1.05 20.97
CA LYS A 191 -11.38 1.33 21.06
C LYS A 191 -11.78 2.51 20.18
N LYS A 192 -11.10 3.68 20.34
CA LYS A 192 -11.37 4.86 19.52
C LYS A 192 -10.90 4.69 18.08
N GLY A 193 -9.77 4.03 17.89
CA GLY A 193 -9.20 3.74 16.58
C GLY A 193 -10.17 2.91 15.73
N PHE A 194 -10.68 1.78 16.22
CA PHE A 194 -11.61 0.94 15.47
C PHE A 194 -13.00 1.57 15.31
N GLU A 195 -13.45 2.41 16.27
CA GLU A 195 -14.67 3.20 16.08
C GLU A 195 -14.54 4.11 14.84
N LEU A 196 -13.44 4.86 14.73
CA LEU A 196 -13.19 5.76 13.60
C LEU A 196 -12.88 5.00 12.30
N TYR A 197 -12.25 3.82 12.39
CA TYR A 197 -11.90 2.98 11.24
C TYR A 197 -13.13 2.52 10.45
N GLU A 198 -14.30 2.45 11.08
CA GLU A 198 -15.57 2.12 10.41
C GLU A 198 -15.97 3.12 9.32
N ASN A 199 -15.46 4.34 9.36
CA ASN A 199 -15.72 5.32 8.31
C ASN A 199 -15.21 4.85 6.93
N ARG A 200 -14.29 3.85 6.86
CA ARG A 200 -13.87 3.23 5.61
C ARG A 200 -15.05 2.68 4.81
N LEU A 201 -16.11 2.24 5.48
CA LEU A 201 -17.31 1.69 4.85
C LEU A 201 -18.07 2.70 3.97
N GLN A 202 -17.86 3.99 4.21
CA GLN A 202 -18.51 5.09 3.49
C GLN A 202 -17.61 5.72 2.42
N ILE A 203 -16.32 5.36 2.35
CA ILE A 203 -15.35 5.95 1.40
C ILE A 203 -15.48 5.37 -0.01
N ASN A 204 -16.15 4.26 -0.20
CA ASN A 204 -16.14 3.43 -1.41
C ASN A 204 -16.57 4.09 -2.72
N ASN A 205 -17.23 5.24 -2.68
CA ASN A 205 -17.75 5.87 -3.89
C ASN A 205 -16.82 6.96 -4.44
N ILE A 206 -15.64 7.18 -3.85
CA ILE A 206 -14.85 8.39 -4.12
C ILE A 206 -13.70 8.15 -5.11
N ASN A 207 -13.16 6.94 -5.21
CA ASN A 207 -12.14 6.64 -6.24
C ASN A 207 -12.00 5.13 -6.52
N PRO A 208 -12.46 4.63 -7.69
CA PRO A 208 -12.31 3.21 -8.07
C PRO A 208 -10.84 2.77 -8.24
N GLN A 209 -9.91 3.71 -8.43
CA GLN A 209 -8.48 3.42 -8.62
C GLN A 209 -7.71 3.25 -7.29
N THR A 210 -8.26 3.73 -6.19
CA THR A 210 -7.73 3.48 -4.86
C THR A 210 -8.61 2.43 -4.18
N ASN A 211 -8.46 1.16 -4.53
CA ASN A 211 -9.12 0.03 -3.87
C ASN A 211 -8.76 -0.01 -2.37
N ILE A 212 -9.22 1.00 -1.62
CA ILE A 212 -9.04 1.06 -0.17
C ILE A 212 -9.80 -0.10 0.50
N VAL A 213 -10.85 -0.59 -0.17
CA VAL A 213 -11.69 -1.66 0.37
C VAL A 213 -12.14 -2.60 -0.74
N ASP A 214 -11.42 -3.71 -0.93
CA ASP A 214 -11.89 -4.84 -1.74
C ASP A 214 -12.88 -5.65 -0.91
N ARG A 215 -14.16 -5.59 -1.25
CA ARG A 215 -15.24 -6.29 -0.57
C ARG A 215 -16.43 -6.59 -1.47
N LEU A 216 -17.16 -7.65 -1.16
CA LEU A 216 -18.44 -7.97 -1.80
C LEU A 216 -19.58 -7.17 -1.12
N GLU A 217 -20.34 -6.42 -1.88
CA GLU A 217 -21.58 -5.81 -1.39
C GLU A 217 -22.74 -6.81 -1.45
N VAL A 218 -23.41 -6.98 -0.32
CA VAL A 218 -24.57 -7.88 -0.17
C VAL A 218 -25.72 -7.09 0.44
N PRO A 219 -26.96 -7.17 -0.06
CA PRO A 219 -28.13 -6.41 0.42
C PRO A 219 -28.72 -7.01 1.71
N LEU A 220 -27.90 -7.07 2.76
CA LEU A 220 -28.30 -7.45 4.11
C LEU A 220 -28.06 -6.28 5.08
N PRO A 221 -28.86 -6.14 6.15
CA PRO A 221 -28.60 -5.13 7.18
C PRO A 221 -27.30 -5.44 7.92
N TYR A 222 -26.62 -4.38 8.36
CA TYR A 222 -25.45 -4.51 9.21
C TYR A 222 -25.84 -4.88 10.64
N TRP A 223 -25.15 -5.88 11.20
CA TRP A 223 -25.28 -6.21 12.61
C TRP A 223 -24.58 -5.14 13.49
N ASN A 224 -25.31 -4.64 14.46
CA ASN A 224 -24.80 -3.61 15.38
C ASN A 224 -24.15 -4.19 16.66
N GLY A 225 -24.07 -5.53 16.78
CA GLY A 225 -23.52 -6.21 17.96
C GLY A 225 -24.49 -6.31 19.15
N LYS A 226 -25.75 -5.86 19.01
CA LYS A 226 -26.77 -5.83 20.09
C LYS A 226 -28.04 -6.58 19.71
N ASP A 227 -28.48 -6.46 18.46
CA ASP A 227 -29.71 -7.09 18.01
C ASP A 227 -29.56 -8.62 18.04
N SER A 228 -30.68 -9.31 18.33
CA SER A 228 -30.71 -10.77 18.29
C SER A 228 -30.35 -11.25 16.89
N CYS A 229 -29.35 -12.11 16.80
CA CYS A 229 -28.83 -12.67 15.55
C CYS A 229 -28.59 -14.15 15.71
N ASN A 230 -29.27 -14.97 14.90
CA ASN A 230 -29.09 -16.43 14.90
C ASN A 230 -28.07 -16.85 13.84
N LYS A 231 -28.05 -16.15 12.68
CA LYS A 231 -27.20 -16.48 11.54
C LYS A 231 -26.51 -15.22 11.02
N LEU A 232 -25.24 -15.05 11.35
CA LEU A 232 -24.42 -13.91 10.95
C LEU A 232 -23.57 -14.26 9.73
N LEU A 233 -23.64 -13.43 8.69
CA LEU A 233 -22.72 -13.48 7.56
C LEU A 233 -21.54 -12.55 7.81
N ILE A 234 -20.33 -13.10 7.92
CA ILE A 234 -19.08 -12.34 7.92
C ILE A 234 -18.49 -12.38 6.51
N ILE A 235 -18.20 -11.21 5.95
CA ILE A 235 -17.70 -11.07 4.59
C ILE A 235 -16.23 -10.63 4.65
N TYR A 236 -15.40 -11.21 3.77
CA TYR A 236 -14.01 -10.80 3.62
C TYR A 236 -13.89 -9.34 3.25
N GLU A 237 -12.76 -8.74 3.57
CA GLU A 237 -12.41 -7.35 3.23
C GLU A 237 -10.89 -7.24 3.05
N GLN A 238 -10.45 -6.44 2.07
CA GLN A 238 -9.03 -6.18 1.78
C GLN A 238 -8.21 -7.42 1.33
N GLY A 239 -6.91 -7.47 1.68
CA GLY A 239 -5.96 -8.48 1.22
C GLY A 239 -6.09 -9.83 1.94
N LEU A 240 -5.37 -10.84 1.43
CA LEU A 240 -5.33 -12.17 2.06
C LEU A 240 -4.76 -12.09 3.48
N GLY A 241 -3.72 -11.25 3.68
CA GLY A 241 -3.08 -11.07 4.98
C GLY A 241 -4.03 -10.51 6.03
N ASP A 242 -4.86 -9.51 5.66
CA ASP A 242 -5.87 -8.95 6.57
C ASP A 242 -6.88 -10.03 6.99
N ASN A 243 -7.33 -10.87 6.06
CA ASN A 243 -8.28 -11.95 6.36
C ASN A 243 -7.66 -13.03 7.27
N ILE A 244 -6.40 -13.40 7.04
CA ILE A 244 -5.67 -14.31 7.92
C ILE A 244 -5.54 -13.69 9.31
N GLN A 245 -5.08 -12.44 9.42
CA GLN A 245 -4.86 -11.76 10.69
C GLN A 245 -6.14 -11.60 11.51
N TYR A 246 -7.27 -11.25 10.86
CA TYR A 246 -8.53 -10.94 11.53
C TYR A 246 -9.42 -12.15 11.79
N TYR A 247 -9.11 -13.34 11.24
CA TYR A 247 -9.87 -14.56 11.51
C TYR A 247 -9.94 -14.89 13.00
N ARG A 248 -8.93 -14.55 13.79
CA ARG A 248 -8.94 -14.66 15.26
C ARG A 248 -10.17 -13.99 15.90
N PHE A 249 -10.62 -12.88 15.35
CA PHE A 249 -11.78 -12.17 15.88
C PHE A 249 -13.10 -12.85 15.53
N ILE A 250 -13.13 -13.69 14.48
CA ILE A 250 -14.27 -14.59 14.22
C ILE A 250 -14.36 -15.63 15.34
N ILE A 251 -13.21 -16.16 15.77
CA ILE A 251 -13.15 -17.12 16.88
C ILE A 251 -13.60 -16.45 18.19
N GLU A 252 -13.05 -15.28 18.52
CA GLU A 252 -13.44 -14.51 19.71
C GLU A 252 -14.96 -14.19 19.70
N LEU A 253 -15.49 -13.86 18.52
CA LEU A 253 -16.94 -13.63 18.37
C LEU A 253 -17.75 -14.92 18.60
N SER A 254 -17.28 -16.05 18.08
CA SER A 254 -17.94 -17.34 18.23
C SER A 254 -17.98 -17.82 19.70
N GLU A 255 -16.92 -17.56 20.44
CA GLU A 255 -16.84 -17.84 21.87
C GLU A 255 -17.80 -16.95 22.68
N LYS A 256 -17.87 -15.67 22.31
CA LYS A 256 -18.78 -14.71 22.95
C LYS A 256 -20.25 -15.00 22.68
N TYR A 257 -20.58 -15.54 21.53
CA TYR A 257 -21.95 -15.84 21.09
C TYR A 257 -22.07 -17.33 20.64
N PRO A 258 -22.00 -18.31 21.57
CA PRO A 258 -21.89 -19.74 21.23
C PRO A 258 -23.13 -20.29 20.50
N ASN A 259 -24.30 -19.63 20.66
CA ASN A 259 -25.55 -20.04 20.01
C ASN A 259 -25.74 -19.42 18.61
N MET A 260 -24.93 -18.43 18.25
CA MET A 260 -24.97 -17.79 16.95
C MET A 260 -24.25 -18.67 15.91
N LYS A 261 -24.89 -18.93 14.79
CA LYS A 261 -24.24 -19.58 13.64
C LYS A 261 -23.54 -18.53 12.81
N ILE A 262 -22.23 -18.63 12.71
CA ILE A 262 -21.36 -17.69 11.99
C ILE A 262 -20.97 -18.31 10.66
N PHE A 263 -21.22 -17.59 9.58
CA PHE A 263 -20.85 -18.00 8.23
C PHE A 263 -19.80 -17.01 7.70
N TYR A 264 -18.60 -17.51 7.44
CA TYR A 264 -17.53 -16.67 6.91
C TYR A 264 -17.38 -16.89 5.41
N PHE A 265 -17.76 -15.88 4.64
CA PHE A 265 -17.50 -15.80 3.23
C PHE A 265 -16.13 -15.18 3.02
N CYS A 266 -15.12 -15.99 2.71
CA CYS A 266 -13.74 -15.57 2.51
C CYS A 266 -13.31 -15.67 1.04
N LYS A 267 -12.14 -15.10 0.75
CA LYS A 267 -11.52 -15.26 -0.57
C LYS A 267 -11.25 -16.73 -0.85
N LYS A 268 -11.53 -17.15 -2.09
CA LYS A 268 -11.45 -18.55 -2.53
C LYS A 268 -10.09 -19.18 -2.22
N GLU A 269 -9.02 -18.41 -2.39
CA GLU A 269 -7.64 -18.85 -2.22
C GLU A 269 -7.34 -19.33 -0.79
N ILE A 270 -7.97 -18.73 0.22
CA ILE A 270 -7.74 -19.05 1.63
C ILE A 270 -8.90 -19.83 2.28
N SER A 271 -9.89 -20.24 1.50
CA SER A 271 -11.09 -20.88 2.06
C SER A 271 -10.82 -22.23 2.75
N ASN A 272 -9.75 -22.90 2.38
CA ASN A 272 -9.41 -24.25 2.86
C ASN A 272 -8.39 -24.26 4.00
N ILE A 273 -7.79 -23.08 4.34
CA ILE A 273 -6.67 -23.05 5.29
C ILE A 273 -7.09 -22.88 6.76
N PHE A 274 -8.34 -22.58 7.05
CA PHE A 274 -8.78 -22.35 8.42
C PHE A 274 -9.30 -23.63 9.09
N ASN A 275 -9.02 -23.76 10.38
CA ASN A 275 -9.61 -24.82 11.20
C ASN A 275 -11.12 -24.59 11.33
N THR A 276 -11.86 -25.69 11.46
CA THR A 276 -13.30 -25.68 11.69
C THR A 276 -13.64 -25.55 13.16
N TYR A 277 -14.70 -24.82 13.47
CA TYR A 277 -15.25 -24.65 14.82
C TYR A 277 -16.76 -24.95 14.78
N ASN A 278 -17.34 -25.38 15.90
CA ASN A 278 -18.72 -25.90 15.94
C ASN A 278 -19.78 -24.93 15.40
N ASN A 279 -19.61 -23.64 15.59
CA ASN A 279 -20.57 -22.62 15.14
C ASN A 279 -20.02 -21.72 14.01
N ILE A 280 -18.83 -22.01 13.47
CA ILE A 280 -18.24 -21.30 12.34
C ILE A 280 -18.27 -22.17 11.10
N THR A 281 -18.86 -21.69 10.03
CA THR A 281 -18.89 -22.33 8.72
C THR A 281 -18.24 -21.42 7.69
N ILE A 282 -17.24 -21.94 6.97
CA ILE A 282 -16.62 -21.23 5.84
C ILE A 282 -17.45 -21.53 4.60
N ILE A 283 -17.91 -20.50 3.91
CA ILE A 283 -18.73 -20.62 2.70
C ILE A 283 -18.01 -20.02 1.49
N LYS A 284 -18.27 -20.61 0.32
CA LYS A 284 -17.70 -20.19 -0.97
C LYS A 284 -18.70 -19.38 -1.81
N GLU A 285 -19.97 -19.44 -1.45
CA GLU A 285 -21.08 -18.75 -2.11
C GLU A 285 -22.01 -18.15 -1.07
N VAL A 286 -22.67 -17.04 -1.41
CA VAL A 286 -23.58 -16.33 -0.53
C VAL A 286 -25.03 -16.53 -1.01
N VAL A 287 -25.83 -17.19 -0.18
CA VAL A 287 -27.29 -17.30 -0.36
C VAL A 287 -27.97 -16.34 0.61
N ILE A 288 -28.40 -15.19 0.13
CA ILE A 288 -28.81 -14.03 0.94
C ILE A 288 -29.94 -14.36 1.93
N TYR A 289 -30.91 -15.18 1.55
CA TYR A 289 -32.15 -15.40 2.30
C TYR A 289 -32.01 -16.20 3.60
N ILE A 290 -30.82 -16.68 3.90
CA ILE A 290 -30.60 -17.52 5.08
C ILE A 290 -29.96 -16.76 6.25
N PHE A 291 -29.49 -15.53 6.06
CA PHE A 291 -28.78 -14.75 7.06
C PHE A 291 -29.66 -13.64 7.62
N ASP A 292 -29.53 -13.35 8.94
CA ASP A 292 -30.25 -12.26 9.60
C ASP A 292 -29.53 -10.93 9.34
N PHE A 293 -28.19 -10.93 9.43
CA PHE A 293 -27.34 -9.76 9.30
C PHE A 293 -26.03 -10.09 8.58
N LYS A 294 -25.35 -9.02 8.14
CA LYS A 294 -23.96 -9.08 7.68
C LYS A 294 -23.04 -8.20 8.51
N VAL A 295 -21.74 -8.54 8.49
CA VAL A 295 -20.63 -7.66 8.91
C VAL A 295 -19.43 -7.90 8.02
N TYR A 296 -18.53 -6.94 7.92
CA TYR A 296 -17.22 -7.16 7.32
C TYR A 296 -16.19 -7.57 8.38
N ILE A 297 -15.24 -8.43 8.01
CA ILE A 297 -14.28 -9.00 8.95
C ILE A 297 -13.50 -7.92 9.72
N MET A 298 -13.16 -6.80 9.05
CA MET A 298 -12.42 -5.71 9.67
C MET A 298 -13.26 -4.84 10.63
N SER A 299 -14.57 -5.09 10.74
CA SER A 299 -15.46 -4.45 11.73
C SER A 299 -15.54 -5.21 13.05
N LEU A 300 -15.03 -6.45 13.10
CA LEU A 300 -15.10 -7.30 14.30
C LEU A 300 -14.44 -6.68 15.53
N PRO A 301 -13.25 -6.03 15.45
CA PRO A 301 -12.64 -5.39 16.62
C PRO A 301 -13.55 -4.36 17.29
N LYS A 302 -14.28 -3.57 16.51
CA LYS A 302 -15.26 -2.61 17.05
C LYS A 302 -16.44 -3.34 17.72
N LEU A 303 -17.01 -4.36 17.08
CA LEU A 303 -18.13 -5.14 17.59
C LEU A 303 -17.78 -5.90 18.89
N LEU A 304 -16.54 -6.34 18.98
CA LEU A 304 -15.99 -6.95 20.20
C LEU A 304 -15.62 -5.91 21.27
N ASN A 305 -15.66 -4.60 20.93
CA ASN A 305 -15.27 -3.50 21.81
C ASN A 305 -13.84 -3.64 22.33
N LEU A 306 -12.91 -4.01 21.43
CA LEU A 306 -11.52 -4.29 21.78
C LEU A 306 -10.84 -3.02 22.32
N SER A 307 -10.24 -3.13 23.50
CA SER A 307 -9.37 -2.12 24.09
C SER A 307 -7.88 -2.50 24.02
N THR A 308 -7.59 -3.78 23.84
CA THR A 308 -6.24 -4.33 23.72
C THR A 308 -6.20 -5.41 22.66
N ILE A 309 -5.04 -5.62 22.06
CA ILE A 309 -4.76 -6.77 21.20
C ILE A 309 -3.60 -7.51 21.85
N SER A 310 -3.81 -8.79 22.13
CA SER A 310 -2.78 -9.67 22.66
C SER A 310 -2.20 -10.53 21.54
N PRO A 311 -0.94 -10.94 21.62
CA PRO A 311 -0.35 -11.86 20.66
C PRO A 311 -1.20 -13.12 20.51
N ASN A 312 -1.39 -13.57 19.28
CA ASN A 312 -2.18 -14.75 19.01
C ASN A 312 -1.52 -16.00 19.61
N GLN A 313 -2.28 -16.76 20.39
CA GLN A 313 -1.83 -18.01 20.99
C GLN A 313 -2.51 -19.25 20.38
N ILE A 314 -3.54 -19.03 19.54
CA ILE A 314 -4.33 -20.09 18.94
C ILE A 314 -3.89 -20.24 17.48
N ASN A 315 -3.42 -21.44 17.13
CA ASN A 315 -3.22 -21.79 15.73
C ASN A 315 -4.58 -22.17 15.10
N TYR A 316 -5.10 -21.27 14.29
CA TYR A 316 -6.35 -21.50 13.54
C TYR A 316 -6.11 -21.87 12.07
N ILE A 317 -4.86 -22.14 11.70
CA ILE A 317 -4.51 -22.59 10.35
C ILE A 317 -4.47 -24.10 10.33
N LYS A 318 -5.21 -24.68 9.38
CA LYS A 318 -5.25 -26.12 9.14
C LYS A 318 -3.96 -26.57 8.45
N THR A 319 -3.35 -27.61 8.98
CA THR A 319 -2.21 -28.27 8.36
C THR A 319 -2.66 -29.61 7.75
N ASN A 320 -2.29 -29.88 6.51
CA ASN A 320 -2.45 -31.17 5.88
C ASN A 320 -1.32 -32.10 6.37
N ASN A 321 -1.66 -33.13 7.16
CA ASN A 321 -0.67 -34.01 7.80
C ASN A 321 0.16 -34.80 6.79
N ASP A 322 -0.44 -35.28 5.69
CA ASP A 322 0.30 -36.04 4.68
C ASP A 322 1.33 -35.16 3.96
N LYS A 323 0.94 -33.93 3.61
CA LYS A 323 1.87 -32.94 3.06
C LYS A 323 2.93 -32.52 4.09
N LEU A 324 2.57 -32.42 5.37
CA LEU A 324 3.55 -32.08 6.42
C LEU A 324 4.63 -33.16 6.53
N ILE A 325 4.23 -34.44 6.51
CA ILE A 325 5.16 -35.59 6.52
C ILE A 325 6.06 -35.55 5.27
N TYR A 326 5.47 -35.38 4.10
CA TYR A 326 6.20 -35.22 2.83
C TYR A 326 7.24 -34.11 2.90
N TRP A 327 6.84 -32.92 3.34
CA TRP A 327 7.74 -31.77 3.43
C TRP A 327 8.80 -31.96 4.50
N LYS A 328 8.50 -32.61 5.62
CA LYS A 328 9.47 -32.96 6.66
C LYS A 328 10.56 -33.88 6.12
N ASP A 329 10.20 -34.91 5.35
CA ASP A 329 11.14 -35.81 4.72
C ASP A 329 12.00 -35.07 3.68
N LYS A 330 11.36 -34.33 2.78
CA LYS A 330 12.05 -33.53 1.77
C LYS A 330 13.03 -32.50 2.37
N MET A 331 12.63 -31.81 3.42
CA MET A 331 13.46 -30.84 4.14
C MET A 331 14.53 -31.47 5.02
N SER A 332 14.45 -32.78 5.30
CA SER A 332 15.51 -33.51 5.99
C SER A 332 16.80 -33.60 5.16
N GLN A 333 16.69 -33.46 3.83
CA GLN A 333 17.84 -33.43 2.91
C GLN A 333 18.58 -32.08 2.94
N VAL A 334 17.94 -31.02 3.43
CA VAL A 334 18.52 -29.68 3.62
C VAL A 334 19.21 -29.66 4.97
N LYS A 335 20.56 -29.56 4.99
CA LYS A 335 21.37 -29.89 6.19
C LYS A 335 21.78 -28.69 7.03
N LYS A 336 21.88 -27.50 6.41
CA LYS A 336 22.25 -26.28 7.10
C LYS A 336 21.05 -25.64 7.77
N PHE A 337 21.28 -24.55 8.50
CA PHE A 337 20.19 -23.71 9.05
C PHE A 337 19.30 -23.19 7.91
N LYS A 338 18.01 -23.53 7.97
CA LYS A 338 17.03 -23.31 6.89
C LYS A 338 16.42 -21.95 7.03
N VAL A 339 16.80 -21.05 6.14
CA VAL A 339 16.25 -19.68 6.09
C VAL A 339 15.26 -19.59 4.92
N GLY A 340 13.97 -19.60 5.24
CA GLY A 340 12.93 -19.23 4.28
C GLY A 340 12.95 -17.73 4.02
N PHE A 341 12.71 -17.30 2.78
CA PHE A 341 12.60 -15.87 2.49
C PHE A 341 11.52 -15.52 1.48
N VAL A 342 10.93 -14.32 1.65
CA VAL A 342 9.95 -13.70 0.76
C VAL A 342 10.41 -12.27 0.47
N TYR A 343 10.73 -11.98 -0.77
CA TYR A 343 11.37 -10.71 -1.17
C TYR A 343 10.40 -9.68 -1.75
N ASN A 344 9.21 -10.10 -2.21
CA ASN A 344 8.19 -9.22 -2.76
C ASN A 344 6.78 -9.70 -2.46
N GLY A 345 5.80 -8.81 -2.64
CA GLY A 345 4.37 -9.14 -2.69
C GLY A 345 3.92 -9.11 -4.15
N LEU A 346 3.76 -10.29 -4.77
CA LEU A 346 3.49 -10.48 -6.20
C LEU A 346 2.32 -9.65 -6.78
N LEU A 347 1.34 -9.31 -5.95
CA LEU A 347 0.18 -8.49 -6.33
C LEU A 347 0.25 -7.05 -5.78
N SER A 348 1.35 -6.67 -5.12
CA SER A 348 1.43 -5.37 -4.48
C SER A 348 1.85 -4.31 -5.50
N SER A 349 0.97 -3.38 -5.79
CA SER A 349 1.30 -2.11 -6.46
C SER A 349 2.29 -1.24 -5.65
N PHE A 350 2.62 -1.65 -4.43
CA PHE A 350 3.53 -0.95 -3.53
C PHE A 350 4.96 -1.48 -3.68
N ILE A 351 5.63 -1.06 -4.76
CA ILE A 351 7.05 -1.35 -5.02
C ILE A 351 7.94 -1.03 -3.81
N GLU A 352 7.55 -0.06 -2.99
CA GLU A 352 8.28 0.38 -1.79
C GLU A 352 8.37 -0.65 -0.65
N LYS A 353 7.60 -1.76 -0.74
CA LYS A 353 7.63 -2.86 0.23
C LYS A 353 8.47 -4.05 -0.26
N ASN A 354 9.04 -3.99 -1.48
CA ASN A 354 9.77 -5.08 -2.08
C ASN A 354 11.28 -4.84 -1.99
N ILE A 355 12.05 -5.89 -1.80
CA ILE A 355 13.51 -5.88 -1.91
C ILE A 355 13.88 -6.70 -3.13
N PRO A 356 14.58 -6.13 -4.11
CA PRO A 356 14.98 -6.89 -5.30
C PRO A 356 15.75 -8.16 -4.94
N LEU A 357 15.49 -9.26 -5.66
CA LEU A 357 16.06 -10.57 -5.35
C LEU A 357 17.61 -10.55 -5.37
N ASN A 358 18.24 -9.75 -6.25
CA ASN A 358 19.69 -9.60 -6.33
C ASN A 358 20.31 -9.06 -5.03
N GLU A 359 19.59 -8.32 -4.21
CA GLU A 359 20.10 -7.78 -2.92
C GLU A 359 20.29 -8.90 -1.88
N TYR A 360 19.57 -10.04 -2.02
CA TYR A 360 19.72 -11.21 -1.14
C TYR A 360 21.06 -11.94 -1.33
N LYS A 361 21.86 -11.56 -2.35
CA LYS A 361 23.21 -12.07 -2.54
C LYS A 361 24.09 -11.94 -1.29
N ILE A 362 23.88 -10.88 -0.51
CA ILE A 362 24.61 -10.63 0.75
C ILE A 362 24.49 -11.78 1.76
N LEU A 363 23.43 -12.60 1.65
CA LEU A 363 23.18 -13.75 2.53
C LEU A 363 23.74 -15.06 1.94
N SER A 364 24.04 -15.12 0.65
CA SER A 364 24.44 -16.37 -0.05
C SER A 364 25.78 -16.94 0.38
N ASP A 365 26.63 -16.13 1.04
CA ASP A 365 27.97 -16.54 1.52
C ASP A 365 27.93 -17.07 2.95
N LEU A 366 26.78 -16.99 3.62
CA LEU A 366 26.62 -17.53 4.97
C LEU A 366 26.44 -19.05 4.95
N ASN A 367 26.74 -19.71 6.06
CA ASN A 367 26.56 -21.16 6.20
C ASN A 367 25.10 -21.55 6.47
N ILE A 368 24.20 -21.14 5.57
CA ILE A 368 22.75 -21.37 5.61
C ILE A 368 22.26 -21.98 4.32
N ASP A 369 21.04 -22.50 4.34
CA ASP A 369 20.28 -22.89 3.16
C ASP A 369 19.16 -21.87 2.93
N LEU A 370 19.25 -21.12 1.81
CA LEU A 370 18.25 -20.10 1.43
C LEU A 370 17.09 -20.74 0.66
N ILE A 371 15.89 -20.68 1.21
CA ILE A 371 14.71 -21.33 0.63
C ILE A 371 13.70 -20.24 0.25
N CYS A 372 13.43 -20.12 -1.03
CA CYS A 372 12.45 -19.16 -1.53
C CYS A 372 11.02 -19.68 -1.30
N ILE A 373 10.18 -18.89 -0.61
CA ILE A 373 8.78 -19.23 -0.27
C ILE A 373 7.81 -18.64 -1.31
N HIS A 374 8.21 -18.54 -2.55
CA HIS A 374 7.36 -18.22 -3.68
C HIS A 374 7.19 -19.46 -4.55
N ARG A 375 6.11 -19.53 -5.32
CA ARG A 375 5.97 -20.54 -6.37
C ARG A 375 7.08 -20.35 -7.38
N LYS A 376 7.72 -21.45 -7.79
CA LYS A 376 8.88 -21.39 -8.68
C LYS A 376 8.60 -20.70 -10.01
N ASN A 377 7.43 -20.95 -10.61
CA ASN A 377 7.01 -20.30 -11.84
C ASN A 377 6.80 -18.79 -11.72
N GLU A 378 6.50 -18.28 -10.53
CA GLU A 378 6.27 -16.84 -10.29
C GLU A 378 7.60 -16.06 -10.20
N ILE A 379 8.69 -16.73 -9.88
CA ILE A 379 10.01 -16.11 -9.66
C ILE A 379 11.06 -16.54 -10.69
N GLU A 380 10.71 -17.37 -11.67
CA GLU A 380 11.65 -17.91 -12.63
C GLU A 380 12.38 -16.81 -13.42
N THR A 381 11.66 -15.75 -13.80
CA THR A 381 12.25 -14.60 -14.48
C THR A 381 13.30 -13.93 -13.59
N ASP A 382 12.98 -13.67 -12.31
CA ASP A 382 13.90 -13.03 -11.37
C ASP A 382 15.11 -13.92 -11.08
N LEU A 383 14.90 -15.24 -10.91
CA LEU A 383 15.99 -16.20 -10.71
C LEU A 383 16.96 -16.23 -11.89
N ASN A 384 16.49 -16.02 -13.11
CA ASN A 384 17.34 -16.00 -14.30
C ASN A 384 18.16 -14.70 -14.45
N THR A 385 17.83 -13.65 -13.69
CA THR A 385 18.57 -12.37 -13.71
C THR A 385 19.72 -12.32 -12.69
N ILE A 386 19.77 -13.24 -11.72
CA ILE A 386 20.77 -13.24 -10.66
C ILE A 386 21.89 -14.26 -10.90
N ASN A 387 23.09 -14.00 -10.36
CA ASN A 387 24.30 -14.81 -10.53
C ASN A 387 24.61 -15.75 -9.35
N PHE A 388 23.66 -15.97 -8.45
CA PHE A 388 23.77 -16.87 -7.29
C PHE A 388 22.54 -17.78 -7.12
N LYS A 389 21.79 -18.01 -8.21
CA LYS A 389 20.56 -18.82 -8.15
C LYS A 389 20.78 -20.25 -7.67
N GLU A 390 21.99 -20.80 -7.88
CA GLU A 390 22.38 -22.11 -7.38
C GLU A 390 22.48 -22.20 -5.85
N LYS A 391 22.49 -21.05 -5.16
CA LYS A 391 22.44 -20.92 -3.70
C LYS A 391 21.01 -20.84 -3.18
N ILE A 392 20.03 -20.71 -4.06
CA ILE A 392 18.61 -20.58 -3.71
C ILE A 392 17.91 -21.90 -3.99
N ILE A 393 17.32 -22.45 -2.94
CA ILE A 393 16.43 -23.61 -3.05
C ILE A 393 15.01 -23.08 -3.33
N SER A 394 14.41 -23.52 -4.42
CA SER A 394 13.04 -23.22 -4.77
C SER A 394 12.27 -24.49 -5.11
N TYR A 395 11.01 -24.53 -4.76
CA TYR A 395 10.16 -25.68 -4.96
C TYR A 395 8.92 -25.31 -5.75
N ASP A 396 8.37 -26.27 -6.49
CA ASP A 396 7.03 -26.19 -7.02
C ASP A 396 6.05 -26.48 -5.87
N ILE A 397 5.38 -25.44 -5.41
CA ILE A 397 4.47 -25.46 -4.24
C ILE A 397 3.06 -25.04 -4.65
N ASP A 398 2.06 -25.49 -3.92
CA ASP A 398 0.66 -25.11 -4.06
C ASP A 398 0.08 -25.30 -5.48
N LEU A 399 0.52 -26.36 -6.18
CA LEU A 399 0.05 -26.66 -7.53
C LEU A 399 -1.41 -27.12 -7.55
N ASP A 400 -1.79 -27.99 -6.59
CA ASP A 400 -3.12 -28.59 -6.52
C ASP A 400 -4.06 -27.80 -5.60
N THR A 401 -3.57 -27.45 -4.42
CA THR A 401 -4.36 -26.78 -3.38
C THR A 401 -3.60 -25.57 -2.86
N PRO A 402 -4.18 -24.36 -2.98
CA PRO A 402 -3.53 -23.14 -2.52
C PRO A 402 -3.12 -23.22 -1.04
N PHE A 403 -1.89 -22.75 -0.75
CA PHE A 403 -1.28 -22.61 0.58
C PHE A 403 -0.96 -23.89 1.36
N GLU A 404 -1.38 -25.09 0.95
CA GLU A 404 -1.10 -26.31 1.72
C GLU A 404 0.39 -26.62 1.79
N ASP A 405 1.10 -26.52 0.64
CA ASP A 405 2.55 -26.73 0.61
C ASP A 405 3.30 -25.58 1.31
N THR A 406 2.86 -24.35 1.08
CA THR A 406 3.41 -23.16 1.78
C THR A 406 3.29 -23.31 3.29
N ILE A 407 2.15 -23.73 3.83
CA ILE A 407 1.94 -23.96 5.27
C ILE A 407 2.92 -25.01 5.79
N CYS A 408 3.03 -26.15 5.10
CA CYS A 408 3.90 -27.24 5.52
C CYS A 408 5.39 -26.86 5.40
N LEU A 409 5.77 -26.14 4.36
CA LEU A 409 7.13 -25.66 4.17
C LEU A 409 7.55 -24.67 5.28
N LEU A 410 6.66 -23.70 5.61
CA LEU A 410 6.89 -22.77 6.71
C LEU A 410 7.12 -23.46 8.06
N GLN A 411 6.45 -24.59 8.31
CA GLN A 411 6.62 -25.37 9.55
C GLN A 411 7.92 -26.21 9.58
N ASN A 412 8.66 -26.27 8.47
CA ASN A 412 9.89 -27.05 8.32
C ASN A 412 11.14 -26.19 8.10
N ILE A 413 11.05 -24.87 8.24
CA ILE A 413 12.19 -23.95 8.23
C ILE A 413 12.55 -23.48 9.64
N ASP A 414 13.79 -23.05 9.84
CA ASP A 414 14.27 -22.59 11.16
C ASP A 414 14.00 -21.10 11.38
N LEU A 415 13.96 -20.32 10.30
CA LEU A 415 13.70 -18.88 10.31
C LEU A 415 13.05 -18.43 8.99
N LEU A 416 12.05 -17.58 9.04
CA LEU A 416 11.51 -16.86 7.90
C LEU A 416 12.01 -15.41 7.90
N ILE A 417 12.50 -14.93 6.76
CA ILE A 417 12.78 -13.51 6.49
C ILE A 417 11.77 -13.05 5.44
N THR A 418 10.92 -12.11 5.78
CA THR A 418 9.85 -11.71 4.87
C THR A 418 9.63 -10.21 4.88
N VAL A 419 9.19 -9.66 3.74
CA VAL A 419 8.59 -8.34 3.66
C VAL A 419 7.11 -8.42 4.09
N ASP A 420 6.44 -7.27 4.27
CA ASP A 420 5.04 -7.17 4.73
C ASP A 420 4.05 -7.75 3.69
N THR A 421 3.83 -9.06 3.78
CA THR A 421 2.94 -9.85 2.93
C THR A 421 2.03 -10.76 3.77
N TYR A 422 1.08 -11.45 3.11
CA TYR A 422 0.23 -12.44 3.78
C TYR A 422 1.03 -13.60 4.41
N ILE A 423 2.22 -13.90 3.90
CA ILE A 423 3.12 -14.93 4.44
C ILE A 423 3.56 -14.58 5.87
N ALA A 424 3.78 -13.29 6.17
CA ALA A 424 4.10 -12.86 7.53
C ALA A 424 2.97 -13.21 8.51
N HIS A 425 1.72 -12.97 8.12
CA HIS A 425 0.56 -13.31 8.96
C HIS A 425 0.40 -14.82 9.10
N LEU A 426 0.59 -15.57 8.02
CA LEU A 426 0.52 -17.02 8.03
C LEU A 426 1.58 -17.61 8.96
N ALA A 427 2.83 -17.18 8.84
CA ALA A 427 3.94 -17.59 9.69
C ALA A 427 3.70 -17.21 11.17
N GLY A 428 3.13 -16.03 11.42
CA GLY A 428 2.78 -15.59 12.77
C GLY A 428 1.73 -16.47 13.43
N VAL A 429 0.70 -16.89 12.70
CA VAL A 429 -0.33 -17.83 13.22
C VAL A 429 0.24 -19.21 13.44
N LEU A 430 1.12 -19.69 12.56
CA LEU A 430 1.82 -20.98 12.66
C LEU A 430 2.93 -20.99 13.73
N ASN A 431 3.17 -19.84 14.38
CA ASN A 431 4.23 -19.64 15.37
C ASN A 431 5.65 -19.92 14.82
N VAL A 432 5.88 -19.64 13.54
CA VAL A 432 7.17 -19.75 12.87
C VAL A 432 8.03 -18.55 13.24
N LYS A 433 9.29 -18.79 13.68
CA LYS A 433 10.26 -17.72 13.95
C LYS A 433 10.45 -16.88 12.69
N THR A 434 10.16 -15.59 12.79
CA THR A 434 10.09 -14.71 11.62
C THR A 434 10.76 -13.37 11.89
N TRP A 435 11.59 -12.92 10.97
CA TRP A 435 12.08 -11.55 10.88
C TRP A 435 11.30 -10.81 9.78
N LEU A 436 10.51 -9.84 10.19
CA LEU A 436 9.68 -9.05 9.30
C LEU A 436 10.36 -7.71 8.97
N LEU A 437 10.63 -7.50 7.69
CA LEU A 437 11.31 -6.31 7.17
C LEU A 437 10.29 -5.21 6.90
N LEU A 438 10.46 -4.05 7.54
CA LEU A 438 9.50 -2.94 7.49
C LEU A 438 10.19 -1.61 7.17
N GLY A 439 9.71 -0.94 6.10
CA GLY A 439 10.20 0.37 5.66
C GLY A 439 9.33 1.56 6.06
N LYS A 440 8.06 1.34 6.38
CA LYS A 440 7.09 2.40 6.73
C LYS A 440 6.46 2.14 8.10
N THR A 441 6.02 3.25 8.73
CA THR A 441 5.14 3.18 9.90
C THR A 441 3.78 2.64 9.47
N ASP A 442 3.39 1.51 10.04
CA ASP A 442 2.05 0.95 9.93
C ASP A 442 1.60 0.54 11.34
N TRP A 443 0.45 1.02 11.77
CA TRP A 443 -0.09 0.72 13.11
C TRP A 443 -0.26 -0.79 13.34
N ARG A 444 -0.49 -1.58 12.27
CA ARG A 444 -0.63 -3.04 12.36
C ARG A 444 0.59 -3.70 12.97
N TRP A 445 1.78 -3.19 12.67
CA TRP A 445 3.03 -3.80 13.13
C TRP A 445 3.59 -3.19 14.42
N SER A 446 2.84 -2.27 15.07
CA SER A 446 3.33 -1.55 16.26
C SER A 446 4.45 -0.55 15.93
N ASP A 447 4.77 0.31 16.87
CA ASP A 447 5.96 1.18 16.82
C ASP A 447 7.08 0.71 17.75
N ASP A 448 6.86 -0.39 18.43
CA ASP A 448 7.90 -1.03 19.21
C ASP A 448 9.06 -1.40 18.28
N VAL A 449 10.28 -1.37 18.79
CA VAL A 449 11.49 -1.45 17.95
C VAL A 449 11.57 -2.81 17.25
N ASP A 450 11.24 -3.89 17.97
CA ASP A 450 11.49 -5.26 17.54
C ASP A 450 10.30 -6.21 17.71
N LYS A 451 9.17 -5.75 18.29
CA LYS A 451 8.03 -6.61 18.63
C LYS A 451 6.72 -6.13 18.05
N THR A 452 5.85 -7.09 17.76
CA THR A 452 4.45 -6.81 17.39
C THR A 452 3.52 -7.37 18.47
N TYR A 453 2.39 -6.71 18.65
CA TYR A 453 1.32 -7.19 19.53
C TYR A 453 0.41 -8.25 18.88
N TRP A 454 0.69 -8.63 17.62
CA TRP A 454 -0.09 -9.63 16.91
C TRP A 454 0.45 -11.06 17.10
N TYR A 455 1.78 -11.24 17.10
CA TYR A 455 2.43 -12.54 17.05
C TYR A 455 3.71 -12.56 17.89
N ASN A 456 3.87 -13.57 18.76
CA ASN A 456 5.07 -13.72 19.59
C ASN A 456 6.31 -14.17 18.78
N SER A 457 6.09 -14.87 17.65
CA SER A 457 7.15 -15.43 16.82
C SER A 457 7.75 -14.45 15.82
N ILE A 458 7.18 -13.25 15.70
CA ILE A 458 7.62 -12.24 14.72
C ILE A 458 8.45 -11.16 15.41
N GLU A 459 9.67 -11.01 14.96
CA GLU A 459 10.55 -9.89 15.27
C GLU A 459 10.56 -8.89 14.11
N LEU A 460 10.52 -7.60 14.42
CA LEU A 460 10.46 -6.52 13.44
C LEU A 460 11.86 -5.97 13.17
N ILE A 461 12.27 -5.90 11.90
CA ILE A 461 13.50 -5.25 11.46
C ILE A 461 13.10 -4.03 10.63
N ARG A 462 13.46 -2.82 11.10
CA ARG A 462 12.99 -1.56 10.54
C ARG A 462 14.11 -0.72 9.96
N THR A 463 13.77 0.03 8.90
CA THR A 463 14.63 1.15 8.46
C THR A 463 14.62 2.25 9.51
N VAL A 464 15.77 2.91 9.65
CA VAL A 464 15.91 4.20 10.33
C VAL A 464 15.83 5.34 9.33
N GLU A 465 15.86 6.59 9.82
CA GLU A 465 15.82 7.78 8.96
C GLU A 465 17.02 7.75 7.98
N ASN A 466 16.74 8.05 6.70
CA ASN A 466 17.70 8.03 5.58
C ASN A 466 18.24 6.64 5.16
N GLU A 467 17.71 5.55 5.67
CA GLU A 467 18.07 4.20 5.26
C GLU A 467 17.16 3.71 4.12
N GLU A 468 17.73 3.09 3.10
CA GLU A 468 16.94 2.45 2.05
C GLU A 468 16.40 1.09 2.53
N PHE A 469 15.30 0.66 1.94
CA PHE A 469 14.64 -0.59 2.37
C PHE A 469 15.53 -1.83 2.16
N LYS A 470 16.35 -1.84 1.10
CA LYS A 470 17.32 -2.91 0.84
C LYS A 470 18.41 -3.04 1.91
N ASP A 471 18.76 -1.93 2.59
CA ASP A 471 19.81 -1.92 3.63
C ASP A 471 19.42 -2.75 4.87
N LEU A 472 18.13 -3.09 5.01
CA LEU A 472 17.67 -4.02 6.04
C LEU A 472 18.36 -5.40 5.95
N LEU A 473 18.77 -5.81 4.73
CA LEU A 473 19.48 -7.09 4.57
C LEU A 473 20.87 -7.08 5.20
N ILE A 474 21.49 -5.91 5.41
CA ILE A 474 22.75 -5.78 6.17
C ILE A 474 22.48 -6.15 7.64
N LYS A 475 21.42 -5.58 8.23
CA LYS A 475 21.00 -5.90 9.60
C LYS A 475 20.65 -7.39 9.76
N VAL A 476 19.97 -7.94 8.75
CA VAL A 476 19.62 -9.37 8.69
C VAL A 476 20.90 -10.23 8.68
N LYS A 477 21.87 -9.88 7.82
CA LYS A 477 23.15 -10.60 7.74
C LYS A 477 23.89 -10.60 9.09
N ASP A 478 24.03 -9.42 9.72
CA ASP A 478 24.71 -9.27 11.01
C ASP A 478 24.03 -10.11 12.10
N LYS A 479 22.68 -10.16 12.11
CA LYS A 479 21.92 -11.00 13.03
C LYS A 479 22.09 -12.49 12.73
N LEU A 480 22.14 -12.89 11.45
CA LEU A 480 22.33 -14.28 11.06
C LEU A 480 23.72 -14.80 11.44
N VAL A 481 24.78 -14.00 11.25
CA VAL A 481 26.16 -14.36 11.65
C VAL A 481 26.24 -14.70 13.14
N ASN A 482 25.42 -14.06 13.98
CA ASN A 482 25.39 -14.34 15.42
C ASN A 482 24.45 -15.51 15.80
N LEU A 483 23.69 -16.04 14.85
CA LEU A 483 22.68 -17.08 15.08
C LEU A 483 23.14 -18.46 14.58
N VAL A 484 24.03 -18.50 13.53
CA VAL A 484 24.41 -19.74 12.81
C VAL A 484 25.92 -20.05 12.90
#